data_a56e8ecd17b17b9021fede7eb31a88da
#
_entry.id   a56e8ecd17b17b9021fede7eb31a88da
#
_cell.length_a   1.000
_cell.length_b   1.000
_cell.length_c   1.000
_cell.angle_alpha   90.00
_cell.angle_beta   90.00
_cell.angle_gamma   90.00
#
_symmetry.space_group_name_H-M   'P 1'
#
loop_
_entity.id
_entity.type
_entity.pdbx_description
1 polymer ?
#
loop_
_entity_poly.entity_id
_entity_poly.type
_entity_poly.pdbx_seq_one_letter_code
_entity_poly.pdbx_strand_id
1 'polypeptide(L)'
;MQAYLCHLQGQYEDALQSLREAEKILQRDHPDNFPRQVLVIYGNYAWTYYHLAHYDLVELYLDKVRKICSFLKSRSPHAAQIPEIHAQKGWSLLAAGFRNGKEATECFQMALGEDEANGEFLAGLAIAAFASWDHSYNSTSWNEAREKLEDIIPEQPQNYEAK
;
A
#
# COMPACT_ATOMS: atom_id res chain seq x y z
N MET A 1 -4.87 3.05 -5.91
CA MET A 1 -5.74 4.13 -5.40
C MET A 1 -6.97 4.33 -6.27
N GLN A 2 -6.82 4.71 -7.55
CA GLN A 2 -7.95 4.99 -8.47
C GLN A 2 -8.97 3.84 -8.53
N ALA A 3 -8.53 2.60 -8.72
CA ALA A 3 -9.39 1.41 -8.76
C ALA A 3 -10.26 1.26 -7.50
N TYR A 4 -9.72 1.56 -6.34
CA TYR A 4 -10.47 1.50 -5.07
C TYR A 4 -11.55 2.58 -4.99
N LEU A 5 -11.25 3.81 -5.43
CA LEU A 5 -12.23 4.89 -5.47
C LEU A 5 -13.37 4.58 -6.45
N CYS A 6 -13.05 4.08 -7.65
CA CYS A 6 -14.06 3.62 -8.61
C CYS A 6 -14.93 2.50 -8.02
N HIS A 7 -14.31 1.55 -7.30
CA HIS A 7 -15.03 0.48 -6.63
C HIS A 7 -16.04 1.03 -5.59
N LEU A 8 -15.64 1.97 -4.74
CA LEU A 8 -16.51 2.60 -3.74
C LEU A 8 -17.71 3.35 -4.38
N GLN A 9 -17.53 3.85 -5.61
CA GLN A 9 -18.58 4.53 -6.37
C GLN A 9 -19.46 3.56 -7.17
N GLY A 10 -19.21 2.23 -7.09
CA GLY A 10 -19.91 1.24 -7.86
C GLY A 10 -19.53 1.18 -9.35
N GLN A 11 -18.46 1.87 -9.74
CA GLN A 11 -17.92 1.92 -11.11
C GLN A 11 -16.95 0.76 -11.32
N TYR A 12 -17.46 -0.47 -11.32
CA TYR A 12 -16.64 -1.68 -11.31
C TYR A 12 -15.82 -1.87 -12.60
N GLU A 13 -16.36 -1.48 -13.77
CA GLU A 13 -15.61 -1.56 -15.03
C GLU A 13 -14.42 -0.61 -15.05
N ASP A 14 -14.58 0.62 -14.55
CA ASP A 14 -13.50 1.60 -14.43
C ASP A 14 -12.45 1.13 -13.40
N ALA A 15 -12.90 0.49 -12.32
CA ALA A 15 -12.02 -0.13 -11.35
C ALA A 15 -11.17 -1.24 -12.00
N LEU A 16 -11.78 -2.15 -12.78
CA LEU A 16 -11.08 -3.20 -13.50
C LEU A 16 -10.11 -2.64 -14.54
N GLN A 17 -10.49 -1.58 -15.25
CA GLN A 17 -9.60 -0.91 -16.20
C GLN A 17 -8.37 -0.32 -15.51
N SER A 18 -8.57 0.37 -14.39
CA SER A 18 -7.48 0.93 -13.58
C SER A 18 -6.55 -0.16 -13.03
N LEU A 19 -7.09 -1.33 -12.64
CA LEU A 19 -6.28 -2.48 -12.21
C LEU A 19 -5.44 -3.05 -13.36
N ARG A 20 -6.00 -3.17 -14.58
CA ARG A 20 -5.24 -3.62 -15.76
C ARG A 20 -4.09 -2.69 -16.12
N GLU A 21 -4.29 -1.40 -15.99
CA GLU A 21 -3.24 -0.39 -16.23
C GLU A 21 -2.16 -0.47 -15.17
N ALA A 22 -2.55 -0.58 -13.89
CA ALA A 22 -1.61 -0.72 -12.78
C ALA A 22 -0.77 -2.01 -12.93
N GLU A 23 -1.37 -3.15 -13.30
CA GLU A 23 -0.66 -4.41 -13.53
C GLU A 23 0.39 -4.27 -14.64
N LYS A 24 0.03 -3.62 -15.77
CA LYS A 24 0.95 -3.37 -16.89
C LYS A 24 2.11 -2.47 -16.52
N ILE A 25 1.84 -1.37 -15.81
CA ILE A 25 2.86 -0.45 -15.33
C ILE A 25 3.82 -1.16 -14.38
N LEU A 26 3.27 -1.90 -13.41
CA LEU A 26 4.05 -2.63 -12.44
C LEU A 26 4.97 -3.67 -13.10
N GLN A 27 4.46 -4.41 -14.08
CA GLN A 27 5.24 -5.41 -14.81
C GLN A 27 6.36 -4.78 -15.65
N ARG A 28 6.13 -3.58 -16.21
CA ARG A 28 7.11 -2.86 -17.02
C ARG A 28 8.20 -2.22 -16.17
N ASP A 29 7.81 -1.55 -15.09
CA ASP A 29 8.70 -0.64 -14.36
C ASP A 29 9.36 -1.31 -13.15
N HIS A 30 8.74 -2.38 -12.60
CA HIS A 30 9.22 -3.08 -11.41
C HIS A 30 9.19 -4.61 -11.56
N PRO A 31 9.83 -5.19 -12.61
CA PRO A 31 9.76 -6.64 -12.87
C PRO A 31 10.30 -7.49 -11.72
N ASP A 32 11.33 -7.03 -11.02
CA ASP A 32 11.97 -7.75 -9.92
C ASP A 32 11.07 -7.87 -8.67
N ASN A 33 10.26 -6.85 -8.40
CA ASN A 33 9.33 -6.79 -7.28
C ASN A 33 7.88 -7.14 -7.67
N PHE A 34 7.65 -7.42 -8.96
CA PHE A 34 6.31 -7.71 -9.47
C PHE A 34 5.55 -8.76 -8.66
N PRO A 35 6.15 -9.93 -8.27
CA PRO A 35 5.40 -10.94 -7.53
C PRO A 35 4.87 -10.48 -6.18
N ARG A 36 5.55 -9.55 -5.51
CA ARG A 36 5.13 -9.01 -4.22
C ARG A 36 4.03 -7.97 -4.37
N GLN A 37 4.26 -7.01 -5.25
CA GLN A 37 3.37 -5.87 -5.42
C GLN A 37 2.06 -6.23 -6.15
N VAL A 38 2.08 -7.20 -7.07
CA VAL A 38 0.88 -7.66 -7.80
C VAL A 38 -0.16 -8.35 -6.92
N LEU A 39 0.22 -8.82 -5.72
CA LEU A 39 -0.72 -9.44 -4.79
C LEU A 39 -1.88 -8.50 -4.43
N VAL A 40 -1.58 -7.22 -4.21
CA VAL A 40 -2.62 -6.21 -3.93
C VAL A 40 -3.55 -6.03 -5.12
N ILE A 41 -2.99 -6.01 -6.33
CA ILE A 41 -3.78 -5.89 -7.57
C ILE A 41 -4.69 -7.11 -7.74
N TYR A 42 -4.17 -8.32 -7.54
CA TYR A 42 -4.97 -9.56 -7.68
C TYR A 42 -6.04 -9.69 -6.58
N GLY A 43 -5.75 -9.23 -5.35
CA GLY A 43 -6.76 -9.13 -4.31
C GLY A 43 -7.90 -8.19 -4.69
N ASN A 44 -7.58 -7.02 -5.26
CA ASN A 44 -8.59 -6.07 -5.73
C ASN A 44 -9.39 -6.59 -6.94
N TYR A 45 -8.77 -7.35 -7.86
CA TYR A 45 -9.51 -8.04 -8.92
C TYR A 45 -10.53 -9.03 -8.33
N ALA A 46 -10.08 -9.91 -7.42
CA ALA A 46 -10.97 -10.88 -6.79
C ALA A 46 -12.14 -10.19 -6.08
N TRP A 47 -11.87 -9.11 -5.35
CA TRP A 47 -12.88 -8.32 -4.65
C TRP A 47 -13.88 -7.66 -5.62
N THR A 48 -13.40 -7.04 -6.70
CA THR A 48 -14.25 -6.39 -7.71
C THR A 48 -15.13 -7.41 -8.43
N TYR A 49 -14.56 -8.56 -8.82
CA TYR A 49 -15.32 -9.64 -9.46
C TYR A 49 -16.33 -10.28 -8.51
N TYR A 50 -16.05 -10.34 -7.21
CA TYR A 50 -17.02 -10.79 -6.21
C TYR A 50 -18.29 -9.92 -6.22
N HIS A 51 -18.12 -8.59 -6.27
CA HIS A 51 -19.25 -7.66 -6.37
C HIS A 51 -20.00 -7.72 -7.69
N LEU A 52 -19.34 -8.15 -8.75
CA LEU A 52 -19.96 -8.42 -10.06
C LEU A 52 -20.59 -9.82 -10.16
N ALA A 53 -20.54 -10.63 -9.10
CA ALA A 53 -20.98 -12.01 -9.05
C ALA A 53 -20.30 -12.96 -10.07
N HIS A 54 -19.09 -12.60 -10.53
CA HIS A 54 -18.25 -13.44 -11.40
C HIS A 54 -17.35 -14.36 -10.56
N TYR A 55 -17.92 -15.34 -9.90
CA TYR A 55 -17.23 -16.18 -8.92
C TYR A 55 -16.12 -17.06 -9.50
N ASP A 56 -16.21 -17.45 -10.76
CA ASP A 56 -15.17 -18.14 -11.52
C ASP A 56 -13.87 -17.28 -11.62
N LEU A 57 -14.03 -15.97 -11.86
CA LEU A 57 -12.91 -15.04 -11.90
C LEU A 57 -12.38 -14.72 -10.48
N VAL A 58 -13.23 -14.71 -9.47
CA VAL A 58 -12.80 -14.62 -8.07
C VAL A 58 -11.83 -15.76 -7.74
N GLU A 59 -12.22 -17.01 -8.00
CA GLU A 59 -11.37 -18.19 -7.75
C GLU A 59 -10.07 -18.13 -8.56
N LEU A 60 -10.13 -17.72 -9.82
CA LEU A 60 -8.94 -17.56 -10.66
C LEU A 60 -7.91 -16.61 -10.02
N TYR A 61 -8.34 -15.44 -9.53
CA TYR A 61 -7.43 -14.47 -8.92
C TYR A 61 -6.96 -14.90 -7.54
N LEU A 62 -7.80 -15.55 -6.74
CA LEU A 62 -7.39 -16.14 -5.47
C LEU A 62 -6.34 -17.25 -5.67
N ASP A 63 -6.46 -18.06 -6.71
CA ASP A 63 -5.44 -19.06 -7.05
C ASP A 63 -4.11 -18.42 -7.47
N LYS A 64 -4.14 -17.32 -8.23
CA LYS A 64 -2.92 -16.54 -8.52
C LYS A 64 -2.24 -16.06 -7.24
N VAL A 65 -3.01 -15.49 -6.30
CA VAL A 65 -2.51 -15.05 -4.99
C VAL A 65 -1.89 -16.22 -4.24
N ARG A 66 -2.59 -17.37 -4.12
CA ARG A 66 -2.07 -18.57 -3.43
C ARG A 66 -0.75 -19.04 -4.02
N LYS A 67 -0.63 -19.10 -5.35
CA LYS A 67 0.60 -19.52 -6.05
C LYS A 67 1.77 -18.58 -5.75
N ILE A 68 1.54 -17.26 -5.78
CA ILE A 68 2.57 -16.27 -5.47
C ILE A 68 2.99 -16.38 -4.00
N CYS A 69 2.04 -16.46 -3.07
CA CYS A 69 2.33 -16.63 -1.65
C CYS A 69 3.13 -17.90 -1.37
N SER A 70 2.80 -19.01 -2.04
CA SER A 70 3.56 -20.26 -1.92
C SER A 70 4.98 -20.11 -2.45
N PHE A 71 5.16 -19.43 -3.59
CA PHE A 71 6.46 -19.16 -4.17
C PHE A 71 7.32 -18.27 -3.26
N LEU A 72 6.75 -17.20 -2.71
CA LEU A 72 7.45 -16.30 -1.80
C LEU A 72 7.86 -16.99 -0.51
N LYS A 73 6.98 -17.81 0.09
CA LYS A 73 7.28 -18.60 1.28
C LYS A 73 8.42 -19.62 1.04
N SER A 74 8.50 -20.21 -0.15
CA SER A 74 9.55 -21.15 -0.49
C SER A 74 10.94 -20.50 -0.58
N ARG A 75 11.00 -19.22 -0.89
CA ARG A 75 12.27 -18.44 -0.99
C ARG A 75 12.71 -17.82 0.33
N SER A 76 11.78 -17.53 1.24
CA SER A 76 12.09 -16.99 2.57
C SER A 76 11.06 -17.48 3.59
N PRO A 77 11.50 -18.15 4.68
CA PRO A 77 10.59 -18.57 5.76
C PRO A 77 9.83 -17.42 6.42
N HIS A 78 10.37 -16.21 6.37
CA HIS A 78 9.79 -15.00 6.94
C HIS A 78 8.91 -14.20 5.96
N ALA A 79 8.78 -14.64 4.70
CA ALA A 79 7.94 -13.96 3.69
C ALA A 79 6.42 -14.06 3.96
N ALA A 80 6.01 -14.46 5.15
CA ALA A 80 4.60 -14.43 5.57
C ALA A 80 4.11 -12.99 5.83
N GLN A 81 5.02 -12.06 6.10
CA GLN A 81 4.76 -10.63 6.21
C GLN A 81 5.33 -9.96 4.97
N ILE A 82 4.48 -9.40 4.13
CA ILE A 82 4.85 -8.69 2.91
C ILE A 82 4.71 -7.20 3.23
N PRO A 83 5.83 -6.48 3.49
CA PRO A 83 5.79 -5.09 3.95
C PRO A 83 5.04 -4.17 2.99
N GLU A 84 5.10 -4.46 1.69
CA GLU A 84 4.40 -3.70 0.67
C GLU A 84 2.86 -3.76 0.82
N ILE A 85 2.31 -4.85 1.36
CA ILE A 85 0.87 -4.95 1.63
C ILE A 85 0.46 -4.03 2.78
N HIS A 86 1.27 -4.00 3.84
CA HIS A 86 1.05 -3.08 4.96
C HIS A 86 1.17 -1.63 4.52
N ALA A 87 2.20 -1.29 3.74
CA ALA A 87 2.38 0.05 3.20
C ALA A 87 1.19 0.46 2.30
N GLN A 88 0.73 -0.40 1.40
CA GLN A 88 -0.43 -0.13 0.54
C GLN A 88 -1.71 0.10 1.36
N LYS A 89 -1.91 -0.66 2.44
CA LYS A 89 -3.03 -0.41 3.37
C LYS A 89 -2.88 0.96 4.01
N GLY A 90 -1.69 1.32 4.51
CA GLY A 90 -1.40 2.62 5.10
C GLY A 90 -1.71 3.78 4.15
N TRP A 91 -1.23 3.71 2.91
CA TRP A 91 -1.52 4.70 1.87
C TRP A 91 -3.01 4.80 1.54
N SER A 92 -3.72 3.67 1.49
CA SER A 92 -5.16 3.65 1.25
C SER A 92 -5.95 4.32 2.38
N LEU A 93 -5.52 4.12 3.64
CA LEU A 93 -6.11 4.76 4.80
C LEU A 93 -5.90 6.27 4.79
N LEU A 94 -4.68 6.75 4.47
CA LEU A 94 -4.39 8.18 4.34
C LEU A 94 -5.24 8.83 3.24
N ALA A 95 -5.39 8.17 2.10
CA ALA A 95 -6.23 8.66 1.02
C ALA A 95 -7.72 8.69 1.35
N ALA A 96 -8.18 7.80 2.23
CA ALA A 96 -9.55 7.80 2.73
C ALA A 96 -9.83 8.93 3.75
N GLY A 97 -8.79 9.62 4.21
CA GLY A 97 -8.89 10.83 5.03
C GLY A 97 -8.07 10.78 6.32
N PHE A 98 -7.71 11.95 6.84
CA PHE A 98 -6.85 12.13 8.02
C PHE A 98 -7.35 11.43 9.30
N ARG A 99 -8.62 11.13 9.41
CA ARG A 99 -9.16 10.38 10.57
C ARG A 99 -8.54 9.00 10.74
N ASN A 100 -7.96 8.46 9.67
CA ASN A 100 -7.32 7.14 9.66
C ASN A 100 -5.80 7.20 9.94
N GLY A 101 -5.26 8.36 10.29
CA GLY A 101 -3.82 8.57 10.51
C GLY A 101 -3.23 7.59 11.50
N LYS A 102 -3.91 7.32 12.62
CA LYS A 102 -3.45 6.36 13.62
C LYS A 102 -3.33 4.94 13.07
N GLU A 103 -4.35 4.45 12.38
CA GLU A 103 -4.33 3.11 11.77
C GLU A 103 -3.29 3.03 10.64
N ALA A 104 -3.13 4.10 9.86
CA ALA A 104 -2.09 4.21 8.84
C ALA A 104 -0.69 4.14 9.46
N THR A 105 -0.46 4.81 10.59
CA THR A 105 0.81 4.76 11.35
C THR A 105 1.17 3.32 11.72
N GLU A 106 0.21 2.55 12.27
CA GLU A 106 0.41 1.15 12.62
C GLU A 106 0.80 0.30 11.39
N CYS A 107 0.16 0.57 10.25
CA CYS A 107 0.47 -0.13 9.00
C CYS A 107 1.91 0.15 8.52
N PHE A 108 2.36 1.40 8.53
CA PHE A 108 3.73 1.73 8.14
C PHE A 108 4.77 1.23 9.13
N GLN A 109 4.47 1.20 10.42
CA GLN A 109 5.34 0.59 11.43
C GLN A 109 5.53 -0.91 11.19
N MET A 110 4.45 -1.63 10.83
CA MET A 110 4.55 -3.05 10.44
C MET A 110 5.37 -3.25 9.17
N ALA A 111 5.24 -2.37 8.19
CA ALA A 111 6.04 -2.43 6.96
C ALA A 111 7.54 -2.21 7.26
N LEU A 112 7.86 -1.23 8.09
CA LEU A 112 9.23 -0.91 8.50
C LEU A 112 9.86 -1.98 9.38
N GLY A 113 9.08 -2.77 10.11
CA GLY A 113 9.59 -3.91 10.87
C GLY A 113 10.28 -4.97 10.03
N GLU A 114 9.98 -5.02 8.72
CA GLU A 114 10.58 -5.96 7.76
C GLU A 114 11.61 -5.28 6.82
N ASP A 115 11.51 -3.96 6.63
CA ASP A 115 12.40 -3.16 5.77
C ASP A 115 12.59 -1.76 6.38
N GLU A 116 13.45 -1.69 7.39
CA GLU A 116 13.67 -0.50 8.23
C GLU A 116 14.18 0.72 7.47
N ALA A 117 14.91 0.52 6.37
CA ALA A 117 15.54 1.58 5.58
C ALA A 117 14.71 2.02 4.38
N ASN A 118 13.48 1.54 4.22
CA ASN A 118 12.64 1.87 3.09
C ASN A 118 12.11 3.30 3.19
N GLY A 119 12.63 4.19 2.34
CA GLY A 119 12.28 5.60 2.36
C GLY A 119 10.81 5.90 2.03
N GLU A 120 10.14 5.06 1.22
CA GLU A 120 8.71 5.19 0.95
C GLU A 120 7.89 4.90 2.22
N PHE A 121 8.27 3.86 2.98
CA PHE A 121 7.58 3.52 4.22
C PHE A 121 7.84 4.54 5.32
N LEU A 122 9.06 5.09 5.39
CA LEU A 122 9.41 6.17 6.31
C LEU A 122 8.61 7.44 6.01
N ALA A 123 8.49 7.83 4.73
CA ALA A 123 7.66 8.95 4.32
C ALA A 123 6.18 8.72 4.69
N GLY A 124 5.66 7.53 4.41
CA GLY A 124 4.30 7.13 4.78
C GLY A 124 4.06 7.22 6.28
N LEU A 125 5.01 6.73 7.10
CA LEU A 125 4.94 6.82 8.55
C LEU A 125 4.90 8.28 9.03
N ALA A 126 5.74 9.14 8.49
CA ALA A 126 5.80 10.55 8.87
C ALA A 126 4.50 11.29 8.51
N ILE A 127 3.95 11.06 7.31
CA ILE A 127 2.67 11.64 6.87
C ILE A 127 1.52 11.12 7.73
N ALA A 128 1.50 9.82 8.07
CA ALA A 128 0.49 9.23 8.94
C ALA A 128 0.55 9.78 10.36
N ALA A 129 1.75 9.98 10.91
CA ALA A 129 1.94 10.62 12.21
C ALA A 129 1.42 12.06 12.21
N PHE A 130 1.69 12.82 11.15
CA PHE A 130 1.12 14.17 10.98
C PHE A 130 -0.41 14.13 10.88
N ALA A 131 -0.98 13.20 10.11
CA ALA A 131 -2.42 13.03 9.96
C ALA A 131 -3.12 12.63 11.28
N SER A 132 -2.41 11.96 12.19
CA SER A 132 -2.92 11.58 13.50
C SER A 132 -2.83 12.69 14.56
N TRP A 133 -2.19 13.82 14.22
CA TRP A 133 -2.00 14.93 15.14
C TRP A 133 -3.33 15.61 15.50
N ASP A 134 -3.55 15.80 16.78
CA ASP A 134 -4.77 16.39 17.37
C ASP A 134 -4.76 17.93 17.44
N HIS A 135 -3.80 18.60 16.77
CA HIS A 135 -3.58 20.03 16.81
C HIS A 135 -3.15 20.60 18.18
N SER A 136 -2.72 19.75 19.12
CA SER A 136 -2.12 20.23 20.36
C SER A 136 -0.70 20.78 20.09
N TYR A 137 -0.41 21.98 20.53
CA TYR A 137 0.88 22.66 20.31
C TYR A 137 2.10 21.95 20.91
N ASN A 138 1.89 20.95 21.75
CA ASN A 138 2.94 20.19 22.45
C ASN A 138 3.05 18.74 22.01
N SER A 139 2.55 18.37 20.82
CA SER A 139 2.64 16.96 20.42
C SER A 139 4.06 16.61 19.96
N THR A 140 4.68 15.70 20.66
CA THR A 140 5.94 15.04 20.25
C THR A 140 5.80 14.48 18.83
N SER A 141 4.64 14.02 18.48
CA SER A 141 4.26 13.46 17.17
C SER A 141 4.52 14.42 16.00
N TRP A 142 4.27 15.72 16.15
CA TRP A 142 4.58 16.72 15.12
C TRP A 142 6.08 16.85 14.87
N ASN A 143 6.86 16.99 15.96
CA ASN A 143 8.30 17.14 15.87
C ASN A 143 8.96 15.89 15.30
N GLU A 144 8.52 14.70 15.70
CA GLU A 144 9.00 13.42 15.19
C GLU A 144 8.66 13.24 13.69
N ALA A 145 7.45 13.62 13.26
CA ALA A 145 7.06 13.54 11.85
C ALA A 145 7.89 14.50 10.99
N ARG A 146 8.10 15.74 11.46
CA ARG A 146 8.91 16.74 10.78
C ARG A 146 10.36 16.30 10.66
N GLU A 147 10.98 15.83 11.73
CA GLU A 147 12.36 15.35 11.73
C GLU A 147 12.56 14.22 10.72
N LYS A 148 11.66 13.23 10.73
CA LYS A 148 11.69 12.11 9.75
C LYS A 148 11.55 12.58 8.31
N LEU A 149 10.71 13.58 8.03
CA LEU A 149 10.56 14.12 6.67
C LEU A 149 11.79 14.93 6.25
N GLU A 150 12.37 15.72 7.16
CA GLU A 150 13.59 16.49 6.91
C GLU A 150 14.78 15.58 6.58
N ASP A 151 14.86 14.38 7.18
CA ASP A 151 15.90 13.39 6.90
C ASP A 151 15.72 12.71 5.53
N ILE A 152 14.47 12.46 5.11
CA ILE A 152 14.16 11.74 3.87
C ILE A 152 14.32 12.62 2.63
N ILE A 153 13.96 13.90 2.69
CA ILE A 153 13.97 14.83 1.55
C ILE A 153 15.35 14.90 0.85
N PRO A 154 16.48 15.04 1.57
CA PRO A 154 17.80 15.07 0.94
C PRO A 154 18.18 13.75 0.26
N GLU A 155 17.77 12.60 0.82
CA GLU A 155 18.10 11.28 0.29
C GLU A 155 17.22 10.89 -0.89
N GLN A 156 15.98 11.38 -0.92
CA GLN A 156 14.99 11.07 -1.94
C GLN A 156 14.36 12.34 -2.54
N PRO A 157 15.11 13.14 -3.32
CA PRO A 157 14.62 14.40 -3.86
C PRO A 157 13.43 14.27 -4.81
N GLN A 158 13.17 13.06 -5.33
CA GLN A 158 12.03 12.72 -6.19
C GLN A 158 10.80 12.27 -5.40
N ASN A 159 10.90 12.13 -4.06
CA ASN A 159 9.77 11.78 -3.23
C ASN A 159 8.86 12.99 -3.01
N TYR A 160 7.88 13.14 -3.88
CA TYR A 160 6.93 14.26 -3.85
C TYR A 160 5.97 14.19 -2.66
N GLU A 161 5.75 13.02 -2.09
CA GLU A 161 4.87 12.83 -0.92
C GLU A 161 5.48 13.37 0.38
N ALA A 162 6.82 13.45 0.45
CA ALA A 162 7.54 13.99 1.60
C ALA A 162 7.71 15.51 1.56
N LYS A 163 7.44 16.16 0.43
CA LYS A 163 7.55 17.63 0.24
C LYS A 163 6.24 18.33 0.55
#